data_73db122e733dd30e49a19dabf7d0e6ba
#
_entry.id   73db122e733dd30e49a19dabf7d0e6ba
#
_cell.length_a   1.000
_cell.length_b   1.000
_cell.length_c   1.000
_cell.angle_alpha   90.00
_cell.angle_beta   90.00
_cell.angle_gamma   90.00
#
_symmetry.space_group_name_H-M   'P 1'
#
loop_
_entity.id
_entity.type
_entity.pdbx_description
1 polymer ?
#
loop_
_entity_poly.entity_id
_entity_poly.type
_entity_poly.pdbx_seq_one_letter_code
_entity_poly.pdbx_strand_id
1 'polypeptide(L)'
;MARTFQNIRLFKQLTVEENVLVAFDESFTYHMGSAIFRTPGFWKQENEMHEKAIDLLRIFNLEGLATTQAANLPYGQQRKLEIARALATGMKLLLLDEPAAGMNPTETEDLLHCINTIRDRFGIAILLIEHDMSLVMSVCQRIQVLDYGRTIASGTPEEIANNPQVISAYLGSDNNDDADGDSTTKAEPEPSIAKTLTGGAR
;
A
#
# COMPACT_ATOMS: atom_id res chain seq x y z
N MET A 1 -16.40 5.74 -4.96
CA MET A 1 -15.56 4.55 -4.71
C MET A 1 -14.23 4.76 -5.40
N ALA A 2 -13.11 4.58 -4.69
CA ALA A 2 -11.78 4.62 -5.27
C ALA A 2 -11.05 3.30 -4.98
N ARG A 3 -10.16 2.89 -5.89
CA ARG A 3 -9.33 1.68 -5.76
C ARG A 3 -7.87 2.05 -6.01
N THR A 4 -6.98 1.60 -5.13
CA THR A 4 -5.56 1.54 -5.44
C THR A 4 -5.26 0.24 -6.18
N PHE A 5 -4.18 0.23 -6.96
CA PHE A 5 -3.78 -0.96 -7.71
C PHE A 5 -2.48 -1.49 -7.12
N GLN A 6 -2.19 -2.77 -7.32
CA GLN A 6 -0.93 -3.38 -6.92
C GLN A 6 0.29 -2.62 -7.49
N ASN A 7 0.20 -2.14 -8.74
CA ASN A 7 1.18 -1.23 -9.31
C ASN A 7 0.77 0.24 -9.06
N ILE A 8 1.62 0.99 -8.41
CA ILE A 8 1.41 2.42 -8.10
C ILE A 8 1.17 3.21 -9.39
N ARG A 9 0.02 3.91 -9.44
CA ARG A 9 -0.38 4.74 -10.58
C ARG A 9 -0.36 6.22 -10.19
N LEU A 10 0.83 6.81 -10.16
CA LEU A 10 1.03 8.24 -9.94
C LEU A 10 1.38 8.95 -11.25
N PHE A 11 1.08 10.22 -11.31
CA PHE A 11 1.62 11.13 -12.34
C PHE A 11 3.05 11.48 -11.97
N LYS A 12 4.01 10.67 -12.45
CA LYS A 12 5.41 10.72 -12.03
C LYS A 12 6.10 12.06 -12.27
N GLN A 13 5.66 12.81 -13.29
CA GLN A 13 6.22 14.12 -13.65
C GLN A 13 5.64 15.26 -12.81
N LEU A 14 4.49 15.05 -12.19
CA LEU A 14 3.86 16.01 -11.31
C LEU A 14 4.47 15.93 -9.90
N THR A 15 4.38 17.04 -9.19
CA THR A 15 4.76 17.09 -7.77
C THR A 15 3.79 16.28 -6.90
N VAL A 16 4.15 16.08 -5.65
CA VAL A 16 3.30 15.41 -4.64
C VAL A 16 1.98 16.14 -4.50
N GLU A 17 2.01 17.46 -4.37
CA GLU A 17 0.82 18.29 -4.24
C GLU A 17 -0.04 18.26 -5.51
N GLU A 18 0.56 18.42 -6.69
CA GLU A 18 -0.16 18.39 -7.98
C GLU A 18 -0.85 17.04 -8.21
N ASN A 19 -0.27 15.92 -7.76
CA ASN A 19 -0.94 14.61 -7.81
C ASN A 19 -2.24 14.59 -7.00
N VAL A 20 -2.30 15.29 -5.87
CA VAL A 20 -3.51 15.40 -5.04
C VAL A 20 -4.49 16.38 -5.66
N LEU A 21 -4.01 17.55 -6.13
CA LEU A 21 -4.84 18.59 -6.75
C LEU A 21 -5.62 18.10 -7.97
N VAL A 22 -4.99 17.28 -8.82
CA VAL A 22 -5.67 16.67 -9.99
C VAL A 22 -6.89 15.83 -9.59
N ALA A 23 -6.91 15.27 -8.38
CA ALA A 23 -8.00 14.43 -7.90
C ALA A 23 -9.19 15.23 -7.33
N PHE A 24 -9.03 16.52 -7.07
CA PHE A 24 -10.13 17.40 -6.63
C PHE A 24 -11.04 17.88 -7.76
N ASP A 25 -10.77 17.51 -9.01
CA ASP A 25 -11.40 18.08 -10.21
C ASP A 25 -12.94 18.01 -10.22
N GLU A 26 -13.54 17.00 -9.62
CA GLU A 26 -15.01 16.89 -9.52
C GLU A 26 -15.65 17.83 -8.49
N SER A 27 -14.86 18.41 -7.58
CA SER A 27 -15.37 19.21 -6.45
C SER A 27 -15.48 20.69 -6.76
N PHE A 28 -14.88 21.16 -7.86
CA PHE A 28 -14.78 22.57 -8.19
C PHE A 28 -15.32 22.88 -9.58
N THR A 29 -16.47 23.54 -9.61
CA THR A 29 -17.07 24.01 -10.86
C THR A 29 -16.52 25.41 -11.19
N TYR A 30 -15.42 25.45 -11.94
CA TYR A 30 -14.97 26.72 -12.51
C TYR A 30 -15.92 27.15 -13.64
N HIS A 31 -16.50 28.33 -13.53
CA HIS A 31 -17.01 28.98 -14.72
C HIS A 31 -15.83 29.35 -15.62
N MET A 32 -15.81 28.85 -16.86
CA MET A 32 -14.72 29.04 -17.82
C MET A 32 -14.29 30.54 -17.94
N GLY A 33 -15.21 31.46 -17.77
CA GLY A 33 -14.90 32.90 -17.74
C GLY A 33 -14.08 33.34 -16.53
N SER A 34 -14.28 32.75 -15.34
CA SER A 34 -13.50 33.10 -14.12
C SER A 34 -12.07 32.61 -14.17
N ALA A 35 -11.84 31.47 -14.82
CA ALA A 35 -10.50 30.94 -15.05
C ALA A 35 -9.69 31.80 -16.05
N ILE A 36 -10.32 32.25 -17.14
CA ILE A 36 -9.69 33.11 -18.17
C ILE A 36 -9.31 34.47 -17.60
N PHE A 37 -10.22 35.11 -16.84
CA PHE A 37 -10.02 36.45 -16.29
C PHE A 37 -9.32 36.49 -14.92
N ARG A 38 -8.94 35.32 -14.35
CA ARG A 38 -8.26 35.20 -13.07
C ARG A 38 -8.85 36.10 -11.98
N THR A 39 -10.18 36.02 -11.80
CA THR A 39 -10.91 36.86 -10.85
C THR A 39 -10.45 36.60 -9.39
N PRO A 40 -10.68 37.53 -8.45
CA PRO A 40 -10.35 37.31 -7.03
C PRO A 40 -10.98 36.02 -6.45
N GLY A 41 -12.17 35.64 -6.94
CA GLY A 41 -12.84 34.40 -6.58
C GLY A 41 -12.09 33.14 -7.05
N PHE A 42 -11.46 33.20 -8.21
CA PHE A 42 -10.59 32.12 -8.72
C PHE A 42 -9.39 31.88 -7.79
N TRP A 43 -8.67 32.94 -7.44
CA TRP A 43 -7.52 32.83 -6.53
C TRP A 43 -7.89 32.33 -5.14
N LYS A 44 -9.07 32.70 -4.64
CA LYS A 44 -9.56 32.19 -3.37
C LYS A 44 -9.81 30.68 -3.41
N GLN A 45 -10.46 30.18 -4.48
CA GLN A 45 -10.69 28.74 -4.66
C GLN A 45 -9.39 27.96 -4.84
N GLU A 46 -8.44 28.50 -5.61
CA GLU A 46 -7.12 27.89 -5.81
C GLU A 46 -6.39 27.73 -4.48
N ASN A 47 -6.34 28.76 -3.65
CA ASN A 47 -5.72 28.71 -2.33
C ASN A 47 -6.43 27.70 -1.40
N GLU A 48 -7.76 27.64 -1.42
CA GLU A 48 -8.52 26.63 -0.65
C GLU A 48 -8.22 25.21 -1.10
N MET A 49 -7.98 24.98 -2.39
CA MET A 49 -7.57 23.67 -2.92
C MET A 49 -6.16 23.28 -2.45
N HIS A 50 -5.21 24.22 -2.53
CA HIS A 50 -3.86 24.02 -2.03
C HIS A 50 -3.85 23.69 -0.53
N GLU A 51 -4.59 24.45 0.28
CA GLU A 51 -4.71 24.16 1.72
C GLU A 51 -5.28 22.76 1.98
N LYS A 52 -6.35 22.37 1.27
CA LYS A 52 -6.93 21.02 1.39
C LYS A 52 -5.97 19.91 0.95
N ALA A 53 -5.20 20.16 -0.12
CA ALA A 53 -4.19 19.21 -0.58
C ALA A 53 -3.10 19.00 0.48
N ILE A 54 -2.59 20.10 1.06
CA ILE A 54 -1.59 20.05 2.14
C ILE A 54 -2.16 19.37 3.39
N ASP A 55 -3.43 19.61 3.75
CA ASP A 55 -4.08 18.96 4.88
C ASP A 55 -4.22 17.45 4.69
N LEU A 56 -4.49 16.97 3.48
CA LEU A 56 -4.46 15.55 3.15
C LEU A 56 -3.04 14.99 3.23
N LEU A 57 -2.06 15.70 2.69
CA LEU A 57 -0.65 15.28 2.71
C LEU A 57 -0.09 15.18 4.13
N ARG A 58 -0.53 16.03 5.07
CA ARG A 58 -0.17 15.96 6.50
C ARG A 58 -0.54 14.63 7.14
N ILE A 59 -1.68 14.04 6.76
CA ILE A 59 -2.11 12.75 7.32
C ILE A 59 -1.07 11.66 7.03
N PHE A 60 -0.36 11.80 5.92
CA PHE A 60 0.64 10.85 5.43
C PHE A 60 2.08 11.28 5.70
N ASN A 61 2.30 12.41 6.41
CA ASN A 61 3.61 13.03 6.63
C ASN A 61 4.35 13.36 5.31
N LEU A 62 3.60 13.82 4.29
CA LEU A 62 4.11 14.17 2.97
C LEU A 62 4.10 15.69 2.68
N GLU A 63 3.61 16.53 3.59
CA GLU A 63 3.50 17.98 3.40
C GLU A 63 4.85 18.65 3.15
N GLY A 64 5.92 18.18 3.81
CA GLY A 64 7.29 18.66 3.60
C GLY A 64 7.86 18.31 2.23
N LEU A 65 7.21 17.42 1.48
CA LEU A 65 7.60 16.96 0.15
C LEU A 65 6.66 17.47 -0.94
N ALA A 66 5.75 18.40 -0.64
CA ALA A 66 4.70 18.88 -1.53
C ALA A 66 5.22 19.29 -2.93
N THR A 67 6.38 19.95 -3.00
CA THR A 67 7.00 20.41 -4.24
C THR A 67 7.94 19.39 -4.90
N THR A 68 8.14 18.22 -4.26
CA THR A 68 8.99 17.14 -4.81
C THR A 68 8.23 16.40 -5.91
N GLN A 69 8.90 16.04 -7.01
CA GLN A 69 8.30 15.19 -8.02
C GLN A 69 7.99 13.80 -7.47
N ALA A 70 6.82 13.26 -7.79
CA ALA A 70 6.37 11.96 -7.33
C ALA A 70 7.33 10.81 -7.72
N ALA A 71 8.02 10.93 -8.86
CA ALA A 71 9.04 9.97 -9.30
C ALA A 71 10.21 9.83 -8.33
N ASN A 72 10.53 10.88 -7.56
CA ASN A 72 11.69 10.95 -6.68
C ASN A 72 11.38 10.47 -5.25
N LEU A 73 10.13 10.10 -4.96
CA LEU A 73 9.76 9.56 -3.66
C LEU A 73 10.22 8.12 -3.50
N PRO A 74 10.64 7.69 -2.29
CA PRO A 74 10.73 6.28 -1.92
C PRO A 74 9.40 5.54 -2.14
N TYR A 75 9.46 4.22 -2.34
CA TYR A 75 8.29 3.40 -2.67
C TYR A 75 7.15 3.56 -1.66
N GLY A 76 7.44 3.46 -0.36
CA GLY A 76 6.43 3.62 0.70
C GLY A 76 5.73 4.99 0.67
N GLN A 77 6.47 6.06 0.37
CA GLN A 77 5.89 7.40 0.22
C GLN A 77 5.05 7.54 -1.06
N GLN A 78 5.45 6.88 -2.16
CA GLN A 78 4.62 6.82 -3.37
C GLN A 78 3.29 6.14 -3.10
N ARG A 79 3.28 5.05 -2.32
CA ARG A 79 2.06 4.34 -1.92
C ARG A 79 1.15 5.23 -1.05
N LYS A 80 1.71 5.93 -0.07
CA LYS A 80 0.98 6.91 0.74
C LYS A 80 0.36 8.02 -0.12
N LEU A 81 1.10 8.54 -1.08
CA LEU A 81 0.61 9.55 -2.02
C LEU A 81 -0.54 9.03 -2.91
N GLU A 82 -0.48 7.77 -3.36
CA GLU A 82 -1.57 7.16 -4.13
C GLU A 82 -2.87 7.12 -3.31
N ILE A 83 -2.78 6.76 -2.03
CA ILE A 83 -3.93 6.75 -1.12
C ILE A 83 -4.44 8.18 -0.85
N ALA A 84 -3.54 9.14 -0.61
CA ALA A 84 -3.89 10.55 -0.43
C ALA A 84 -4.65 11.09 -1.65
N ARG A 85 -4.20 10.76 -2.87
CA ARG A 85 -4.89 11.12 -4.11
C ARG A 85 -6.27 10.47 -4.21
N ALA A 86 -6.41 9.20 -3.82
CA ALA A 86 -7.70 8.53 -3.79
C ALA A 86 -8.68 9.22 -2.82
N LEU A 87 -8.21 9.67 -1.64
CA LEU A 87 -9.01 10.42 -0.66
C LEU A 87 -9.52 11.76 -1.22
N ALA A 88 -8.69 12.45 -2.00
CA ALA A 88 -9.04 13.74 -2.60
C ALA A 88 -10.29 13.68 -3.48
N THR A 89 -10.64 12.50 -4.02
CA THR A 89 -11.88 12.30 -4.79
C THR A 89 -13.17 12.31 -3.95
N GLY A 90 -13.09 12.44 -2.62
CA GLY A 90 -14.26 12.44 -1.73
C GLY A 90 -15.05 11.12 -1.71
N MET A 91 -14.39 9.97 -1.99
CA MET A 91 -15.05 8.67 -2.03
C MET A 91 -15.55 8.22 -0.66
N LYS A 92 -16.58 7.35 -0.65
CA LYS A 92 -17.14 6.73 0.58
C LYS A 92 -16.58 5.33 0.85
N LEU A 93 -15.95 4.71 -0.15
CA LEU A 93 -15.35 3.37 -0.08
C LEU A 93 -13.98 3.40 -0.75
N LEU A 94 -12.96 3.02 0.00
CA LEU A 94 -11.59 2.84 -0.45
C LEU A 94 -11.26 1.35 -0.52
N LEU A 95 -10.78 0.91 -1.69
CA LEU A 95 -10.29 -0.46 -1.91
C LEU A 95 -8.77 -0.42 -1.94
N LEU A 96 -8.14 -1.15 -1.04
CA LEU A 96 -6.70 -1.30 -0.93
C LEU A 96 -6.32 -2.74 -1.28
N ASP A 97 -5.49 -2.89 -2.31
CA ASP A 97 -5.04 -4.18 -2.82
C ASP A 97 -3.55 -4.33 -2.51
N GLU A 98 -3.22 -5.17 -1.53
CA GLU A 98 -1.88 -5.40 -0.98
C GLU A 98 -1.10 -4.08 -0.74
N PRO A 99 -1.63 -3.15 0.07
CA PRO A 99 -1.03 -1.83 0.19
C PRO A 99 0.35 -1.83 0.86
N ALA A 100 0.66 -2.85 1.66
CA ALA A 100 1.94 -3.00 2.36
C ALA A 100 3.00 -3.78 1.57
N ALA A 101 2.65 -4.33 0.38
CA ALA A 101 3.58 -5.12 -0.41
C ALA A 101 4.86 -4.34 -0.74
N GLY A 102 6.03 -4.93 -0.42
CA GLY A 102 7.35 -4.32 -0.67
C GLY A 102 7.78 -3.23 0.30
N MET A 103 7.02 -3.00 1.38
CA MET A 103 7.39 -2.10 2.46
C MET A 103 8.20 -2.82 3.54
N ASN A 104 9.05 -2.07 4.24
CA ASN A 104 9.69 -2.57 5.46
C ASN A 104 8.70 -2.49 6.65
N PRO A 105 8.99 -3.15 7.79
CA PRO A 105 8.06 -3.19 8.93
C PRO A 105 7.65 -1.80 9.46
N THR A 106 8.60 -0.86 9.54
CA THR A 106 8.33 0.50 9.99
C THR A 106 7.41 1.25 9.03
N GLU A 107 7.63 1.12 7.72
CA GLU A 107 6.76 1.72 6.69
C GLU A 107 5.36 1.12 6.73
N THR A 108 5.26 -0.18 7.01
CA THR A 108 3.98 -0.89 7.16
C THR A 108 3.21 -0.35 8.37
N GLU A 109 3.85 -0.24 9.54
CA GLU A 109 3.22 0.34 10.75
C GLU A 109 2.72 1.77 10.49
N ASP A 110 3.55 2.61 9.88
CA ASP A 110 3.17 3.97 9.49
C ASP A 110 1.97 3.99 8.54
N LEU A 111 1.93 3.09 7.57
CA LEU A 111 0.80 2.97 6.65
C LEU A 111 -0.48 2.56 7.37
N LEU A 112 -0.42 1.57 8.27
CA LEU A 112 -1.55 1.11 9.08
C LEU A 112 -2.10 2.23 9.98
N HIS A 113 -1.21 3.02 10.58
CA HIS A 113 -1.61 4.20 11.35
C HIS A 113 -2.35 5.22 10.46
N CYS A 114 -1.85 5.48 9.25
CA CYS A 114 -2.54 6.34 8.28
C CYS A 114 -3.93 5.77 7.92
N ILE A 115 -4.04 4.46 7.63
CA ILE A 115 -5.30 3.80 7.27
C ILE A 115 -6.34 3.95 8.40
N ASN A 116 -5.96 3.73 9.65
CA ASN A 116 -6.84 3.93 10.78
C ASN A 116 -7.27 5.39 10.93
N THR A 117 -6.32 6.32 10.82
CA THR A 117 -6.57 7.77 10.90
C THR A 117 -7.58 8.23 9.83
N ILE A 118 -7.43 7.80 8.58
CA ILE A 118 -8.34 8.21 7.50
C ILE A 118 -9.72 7.58 7.67
N ARG A 119 -9.80 6.31 8.11
CA ARG A 119 -11.09 5.66 8.40
C ARG A 119 -11.88 6.47 9.43
N ASP A 120 -11.22 6.81 10.53
CA ASP A 120 -11.87 7.48 11.67
C ASP A 120 -12.16 8.95 11.37
N ARG A 121 -11.26 9.67 10.70
CA ARG A 121 -11.42 11.08 10.38
C ARG A 121 -12.46 11.35 9.29
N PHE A 122 -12.52 10.49 8.25
CA PHE A 122 -13.42 10.69 7.10
C PHE A 122 -14.68 9.83 7.16
N GLY A 123 -14.78 8.89 8.10
CA GLY A 123 -15.94 8.01 8.23
C GLY A 123 -16.17 7.16 6.98
N ILE A 124 -15.11 6.78 6.26
CA ILE A 124 -15.19 5.98 5.03
C ILE A 124 -15.07 4.49 5.35
N ALA A 125 -15.70 3.68 4.51
CA ALA A 125 -15.46 2.25 4.52
C ALA A 125 -14.15 1.93 3.80
N ILE A 126 -13.37 0.99 4.35
CA ILE A 126 -12.12 0.52 3.73
C ILE A 126 -12.24 -0.99 3.54
N LEU A 127 -12.04 -1.45 2.31
CA LEU A 127 -11.89 -2.87 1.99
C LEU A 127 -10.41 -3.14 1.69
N LEU A 128 -9.79 -3.95 2.52
CA LEU A 128 -8.39 -4.34 2.44
C LEU A 128 -8.29 -5.77 1.92
N ILE A 129 -7.45 -5.99 0.92
CA ILE A 129 -7.03 -7.31 0.46
C ILE A 129 -5.58 -7.47 0.86
N GLU A 130 -5.30 -8.48 1.67
CA GLU A 130 -3.96 -8.78 2.17
C GLU A 130 -3.83 -10.27 2.47
N HIS A 131 -2.60 -10.75 2.43
CA HIS A 131 -2.23 -12.13 2.78
C HIS A 131 -1.43 -12.19 4.09
N ASP A 132 -0.95 -11.07 4.61
CA ASP A 132 -0.31 -10.99 5.93
C ASP A 132 -1.38 -10.96 7.02
N MET A 133 -1.55 -12.10 7.70
CA MET A 133 -2.55 -12.26 8.76
C MET A 133 -2.31 -11.33 9.95
N SER A 134 -1.05 -11.04 10.31
CA SER A 134 -0.72 -10.15 11.43
C SER A 134 -1.17 -8.72 11.14
N LEU A 135 -0.97 -8.25 9.91
CA LEU A 135 -1.45 -6.97 9.44
C LEU A 135 -2.99 -6.91 9.46
N VAL A 136 -3.64 -7.91 8.87
CA VAL A 136 -5.12 -7.97 8.78
C VAL A 136 -5.74 -7.96 10.17
N MET A 137 -5.21 -8.78 11.11
CA MET A 137 -5.70 -8.86 12.49
C MET A 137 -5.55 -7.55 13.25
N SER A 138 -4.52 -6.74 12.92
CA SER A 138 -4.23 -5.49 13.63
C SER A 138 -5.13 -4.32 13.22
N VAL A 139 -5.68 -4.33 11.99
CA VAL A 139 -6.36 -3.16 11.42
C VAL A 139 -7.83 -3.40 11.09
N CYS A 140 -8.21 -4.64 10.78
CA CYS A 140 -9.56 -4.97 10.31
C CYS A 140 -10.54 -5.15 11.47
N GLN A 141 -11.75 -4.61 11.34
CA GLN A 141 -12.86 -4.85 12.27
C GLN A 141 -13.63 -6.14 11.94
N ARG A 142 -13.62 -6.53 10.68
CA ARG A 142 -14.23 -7.74 10.17
C ARG A 142 -13.38 -8.33 9.06
N ILE A 143 -13.21 -9.64 9.08
CA ILE A 143 -12.36 -10.39 8.17
C ILE A 143 -13.20 -11.43 7.45
N GLN A 144 -12.96 -11.59 6.16
CA GLN A 144 -13.48 -12.70 5.36
C GLN A 144 -12.27 -13.43 4.78
N VAL A 145 -12.13 -14.70 5.13
CA VAL A 145 -11.02 -15.54 4.68
C VAL A 145 -11.43 -16.31 3.44
N LEU A 146 -10.60 -16.22 2.41
CA LEU A 146 -10.79 -16.91 1.15
C LEU A 146 -9.70 -17.96 0.96
N ASP A 147 -10.10 -19.15 0.56
CA ASP A 147 -9.22 -20.24 0.14
C ASP A 147 -9.68 -20.76 -1.21
N TYR A 148 -8.81 -20.78 -2.21
CA TYR A 148 -9.14 -21.12 -3.61
C TYR A 148 -10.43 -20.48 -4.13
N GLY A 149 -10.66 -19.20 -3.79
CA GLY A 149 -11.83 -18.43 -4.23
C GLY A 149 -13.14 -18.77 -3.47
N ARG A 150 -13.09 -19.59 -2.43
CA ARG A 150 -14.23 -19.90 -1.56
C ARG A 150 -14.04 -19.27 -0.19
N THR A 151 -15.13 -18.71 0.34
CA THR A 151 -15.12 -18.22 1.73
C THR A 151 -15.08 -19.41 2.68
N ILE A 152 -14.04 -19.52 3.50
CA ILE A 152 -13.89 -20.55 4.53
C ILE A 152 -14.25 -20.04 5.93
N ALA A 153 -14.11 -18.73 6.18
CA ALA A 153 -14.50 -18.12 7.44
C ALA A 153 -14.87 -16.64 7.25
N SER A 154 -15.70 -16.11 8.15
CA SER A 154 -15.99 -14.67 8.24
C SER A 154 -16.32 -14.32 9.69
N GLY A 155 -15.66 -13.28 10.24
CA GLY A 155 -15.85 -12.88 11.64
C GLY A 155 -14.97 -11.72 12.05
N THR A 156 -14.90 -11.51 13.36
CA THR A 156 -13.95 -10.59 13.98
C THR A 156 -12.54 -11.18 13.96
N PRO A 157 -11.49 -10.38 14.17
CA PRO A 157 -10.11 -10.89 14.29
C PRO A 157 -9.98 -12.03 15.30
N GLU A 158 -10.63 -11.93 16.47
CA GLU A 158 -10.60 -12.95 17.51
C GLU A 158 -11.25 -14.28 17.05
N GLU A 159 -12.40 -14.20 16.37
CA GLU A 159 -13.10 -15.37 15.81
C GLU A 159 -12.25 -16.05 14.72
N ILE A 160 -11.60 -15.28 13.88
CA ILE A 160 -10.74 -15.79 12.80
C ILE A 160 -9.45 -16.40 13.34
N ALA A 161 -8.81 -15.79 14.34
CA ALA A 161 -7.59 -16.31 14.96
C ALA A 161 -7.79 -17.69 15.61
N ASN A 162 -9.01 -17.96 16.10
CA ASN A 162 -9.34 -19.22 16.77
C ASN A 162 -10.06 -20.21 15.84
N ASN A 163 -10.22 -19.92 14.56
CA ASN A 163 -10.93 -20.80 13.63
C ASN A 163 -10.03 -21.93 13.13
N PRO A 164 -10.36 -23.21 13.39
CA PRO A 164 -9.54 -24.35 13.00
C PRO A 164 -9.29 -24.45 11.49
N GLN A 165 -10.26 -24.05 10.66
CA GLN A 165 -10.10 -24.09 9.21
C GLN A 165 -9.09 -23.04 8.72
N VAL A 166 -9.08 -21.85 9.33
CA VAL A 166 -8.12 -20.79 9.03
C VAL A 166 -6.73 -21.19 9.50
N ILE A 167 -6.63 -21.75 10.72
CA ILE A 167 -5.37 -22.24 11.28
C ILE A 167 -4.76 -23.31 10.35
N SER A 168 -5.56 -24.27 9.89
CA SER A 168 -5.11 -25.31 8.97
C SER A 168 -4.68 -24.76 7.61
N ALA A 169 -5.40 -23.76 7.07
CA ALA A 169 -5.14 -23.23 5.73
C ALA A 169 -3.94 -22.26 5.68
N TYR A 170 -3.73 -21.47 6.74
CA TYR A 170 -2.75 -20.36 6.75
C TYR A 170 -1.65 -20.47 7.81
N LEU A 171 -1.89 -21.15 8.93
CA LEU A 171 -0.95 -21.26 10.05
C LEU A 171 -0.44 -22.68 10.28
N GLY A 172 -1.03 -23.65 9.63
CA GLY A 172 -0.67 -25.08 9.77
C GLY A 172 0.41 -25.58 8.81
N SER A 173 0.82 -24.77 7.82
CA SER A 173 1.83 -25.18 6.83
C SER A 173 3.27 -24.98 7.29
N ASP A 174 3.53 -24.22 8.37
CA ASP A 174 4.89 -23.94 8.84
C ASP A 174 5.50 -25.05 9.72
N ASN A 175 4.74 -26.14 10.04
CA ASN A 175 5.22 -27.19 10.94
C ASN A 175 5.56 -28.53 10.26
N ASN A 176 5.56 -28.63 8.92
CA ASN A 176 5.79 -29.90 8.24
C ASN A 176 7.10 -29.99 7.43
N ASP A 177 7.97 -29.00 7.45
CA ASP A 177 9.25 -29.07 6.72
C ASP A 177 10.42 -29.58 7.57
N ASP A 178 10.20 -29.91 8.88
CA ASP A 178 11.29 -30.42 9.76
C ASP A 178 11.15 -31.89 10.21
N ALA A 179 10.27 -32.66 9.57
CA ALA A 179 10.11 -34.06 9.97
C ALA A 179 10.10 -35.04 8.79
N ASP A 180 11.19 -35.13 8.03
CA ASP A 180 11.59 -36.33 7.30
C ASP A 180 13.08 -36.23 6.92
N GLY A 181 13.93 -36.54 7.85
CA GLY A 181 15.36 -36.62 7.68
C GLY A 181 15.92 -37.80 8.46
N ASP A 182 15.58 -39.02 8.11
CA ASP A 182 16.49 -40.16 8.35
C ASP A 182 16.15 -41.32 7.42
N SER A 183 17.00 -41.55 6.44
CA SER A 183 17.44 -42.87 6.01
C SER A 183 18.61 -42.77 5.04
N THR A 184 19.80 -42.93 5.57
CA THR A 184 20.95 -43.66 5.01
C THR A 184 20.98 -43.97 3.51
N THR A 185 21.93 -43.39 2.75
CA THR A 185 22.76 -44.20 1.85
C THR A 185 24.09 -43.47 1.53
N LYS A 186 25.16 -44.10 2.00
CA LYS A 186 26.54 -44.24 1.52
C LYS A 186 27.15 -43.20 0.57
N ALA A 187 28.27 -42.74 1.06
CA ALA A 187 29.37 -42.09 0.37
C ALA A 187 29.88 -42.89 -0.84
N GLU A 188 30.22 -42.22 -1.89
CA GLU A 188 31.40 -42.50 -2.74
C GLU A 188 31.96 -41.19 -3.35
N PRO A 189 33.29 -41.16 -3.62
CA PRO A 189 34.05 -39.92 -3.52
C PRO A 189 34.25 -39.18 -4.85
N GLU A 190 34.64 -37.93 -4.72
CA GLU A 190 35.11 -37.05 -5.79
C GLU A 190 36.20 -37.68 -6.67
N PRO A 191 36.39 -37.12 -7.90
CA PRO A 191 37.75 -36.88 -8.33
C PRO A 191 38.03 -35.37 -8.52
N SER A 192 38.99 -34.93 -7.73
CA SER A 192 39.90 -33.83 -7.93
C SER A 192 40.38 -33.75 -9.38
N ILE A 193 40.28 -32.58 -10.03
CA ILE A 193 41.24 -32.16 -11.06
C ILE A 193 41.67 -30.73 -10.81
N ALA A 194 42.98 -30.68 -10.62
CA ALA A 194 43.78 -29.51 -10.36
C ALA A 194 43.97 -28.56 -11.58
N LYS A 195 44.21 -27.32 -11.22
CA LYS A 195 45.16 -26.34 -11.82
C LYS A 195 45.44 -26.38 -13.32
N THR A 196 45.31 -25.22 -13.92
CA THR A 196 46.50 -24.64 -14.61
C THR A 196 46.34 -23.13 -14.68
N LEU A 197 47.30 -22.45 -14.08
CA LEU A 197 47.78 -21.07 -14.28
C LEU A 197 48.57 -21.01 -15.59
N THR A 198 48.39 -19.93 -16.35
CA THR A 198 49.37 -19.22 -17.18
C THR A 198 48.58 -18.04 -17.79
N GLY A 199 48.87 -16.81 -17.68
CA GLY A 199 50.18 -16.12 -17.76
C GLY A 199 50.28 -15.43 -19.11
N GLY A 200 50.44 -14.08 -19.16
CA GLY A 200 50.95 -13.34 -20.30
C GLY A 200 50.08 -12.17 -20.77
N ALA A 201 50.29 -11.04 -20.30
CA ALA A 201 50.93 -9.83 -20.84
C ALA A 201 50.76 -9.55 -22.35
N ARG A 202 50.02 -8.48 -22.64
CA ARG A 202 50.52 -7.31 -23.41
C ARG A 202 49.39 -6.24 -23.44
#